data_e60a6b9403e1c1c7fff5af3a5f2fe6b1
#
_entry.id   e60a6b9403e1c1c7fff5af3a5f2fe6b1
#
_cell.length_a   1.000
_cell.length_b   1.000
_cell.length_c   1.000
_cell.angle_alpha   90.00
_cell.angle_beta   90.00
_cell.angle_gamma   90.00
#
_symmetry.space_group_name_H-M   'P 1'
#
loop_
_entity.id
_entity.type
_entity.pdbx_description
1 polymer ?
#
loop_
_entity_poly.entity_id
_entity_poly.type
_entity_poly.pdbx_seq_one_letter_code
_entity_poly.pdbx_strand_id
1 'polypeptide(L)'
;MGKFKKVTATVLSAVMALSVMSIPVFAEENAENEEAVVEDSKATGLPEAEDGVIKLTDDVTVDKITVTEDITYDLNGNDLTYTGGPIGFEEHTLRFIDSSVKGSKRGGTLKLTGVAGNSSAINPKKGATVEVKNIKIECTGSVFYPQGITAAVNIKNCDIEAAVYGVGTNAATVDNYGVVINIENSKITTSSKDGDNTAVLINVDGELNIIDSELTSDRQALVVRAGDAKVTGTKITVTGKFAEQKNGNATKYQDGNWKSGNEVPTGAIIAGNTSENAYEAEANLTIEDCEIESENKDVPAIFTDANKNFASEVEITGNKTVVTGSVMKNNEQENADIVIMNGTFTDDVEQFLDEYSHLVKDEDGNYVAMDEETYEDYLDDNKSHGSRYELEEKENNRKDDDDEDKEEDKKPEEKPEEPKEESIFSDVAIDDPNYDAIVKVFEKGWMVGVSEKVFAPNGTLTRGMAATILWNKAGKPEPVNAAPFLDVTADAWYAKAVAWAYEQGIVLGYDAETFGPNDFVTTEQFTIMLDKSEGKTPAPYAGGASNATRAWVASEIA
;
A
#
# COMPACT_ATOMS: atom_id res chain seq x y z
N MET A 1 6.90 -14.21 33.92
CA MET A 1 5.66 -15.02 33.96
C MET A 1 4.46 -14.06 33.94
N GLY A 2 4.04 -13.58 32.80
CA GLY A 2 2.87 -12.74 32.59
C GLY A 2 1.98 -13.41 31.56
N LYS A 3 0.75 -13.72 31.95
CA LYS A 3 -0.21 -14.47 31.16
C LYS A 3 -0.84 -13.53 30.11
N PHE A 4 -0.60 -13.80 28.84
CA PHE A 4 -1.39 -13.22 27.76
C PHE A 4 -2.83 -13.76 27.81
N LYS A 5 -3.79 -12.87 27.97
CA LYS A 5 -5.21 -13.18 27.78
C LYS A 5 -5.53 -12.91 26.30
N LYS A 6 -5.81 -13.96 25.56
CA LYS A 6 -6.47 -13.85 24.25
C LYS A 6 -7.86 -13.23 24.46
N VAL A 7 -8.09 -12.09 23.85
CA VAL A 7 -9.43 -11.52 23.70
C VAL A 7 -9.98 -12.04 22.38
N THR A 8 -10.93 -12.94 22.46
CA THR A 8 -11.67 -13.46 21.31
C THR A 8 -12.74 -12.41 20.97
N ALA A 9 -12.61 -11.75 19.83
CA ALA A 9 -13.66 -10.92 19.27
C ALA A 9 -14.80 -11.83 18.78
N THR A 10 -15.94 -11.76 19.46
CA THR A 10 -17.16 -12.46 19.03
C THR A 10 -17.89 -11.54 18.05
N VAL A 11 -17.78 -11.82 16.77
CA VAL A 11 -18.60 -11.17 15.74
C VAL A 11 -20.01 -11.75 15.84
N LEU A 12 -20.94 -10.90 16.22
CA LEU A 12 -22.36 -11.21 16.29
C LEU A 12 -22.97 -11.01 14.91
N SER A 13 -23.06 -12.07 14.11
CA SER A 13 -23.77 -12.07 12.83
C SER A 13 -25.29 -12.06 13.09
N ALA A 14 -25.93 -10.94 12.80
CA ALA A 14 -27.38 -10.85 12.76
C ALA A 14 -27.89 -11.41 11.42
N VAL A 15 -28.39 -12.62 11.45
CA VAL A 15 -29.16 -13.24 10.35
C VAL A 15 -30.52 -12.57 10.32
N MET A 16 -30.80 -11.74 9.31
CA MET A 16 -32.17 -11.32 8.99
C MET A 16 -32.84 -12.40 8.15
N ALA A 17 -33.77 -13.12 8.78
CA ALA A 17 -34.68 -14.01 8.09
C ALA A 17 -35.67 -13.21 7.24
N LEU A 18 -35.65 -13.39 5.92
CA LEU A 18 -36.74 -12.94 5.04
C LEU A 18 -37.94 -13.85 5.28
N SER A 19 -38.96 -13.32 5.93
CA SER A 19 -40.31 -13.90 5.94
C SER A 19 -41.03 -13.50 4.67
N VAL A 20 -41.36 -14.50 3.86
CA VAL A 20 -42.24 -14.36 2.72
C VAL A 20 -43.64 -14.05 3.25
N MET A 21 -44.14 -12.83 3.01
CA MET A 21 -45.57 -12.54 3.15
C MET A 21 -46.19 -12.42 1.78
N SER A 22 -47.22 -13.25 1.56
CA SER A 22 -48.08 -13.32 0.43
C SER A 22 -48.80 -12.00 0.13
N ILE A 23 -48.73 -11.56 -1.09
CA ILE A 23 -49.43 -10.40 -1.65
C ILE A 23 -50.88 -10.81 -2.00
N PRO A 24 -51.92 -10.06 -1.62
CA PRO A 24 -53.21 -10.19 -2.24
C PRO A 24 -53.27 -9.37 -3.54
N VAL A 25 -53.70 -10.05 -4.58
CA VAL A 25 -54.05 -9.48 -5.87
C VAL A 25 -55.28 -8.57 -5.71
N PHE A 26 -55.15 -7.29 -6.08
CA PHE A 26 -56.30 -6.46 -6.44
C PHE A 26 -56.08 -5.84 -7.84
N ALA A 27 -57.18 -5.80 -8.56
CA ALA A 27 -57.31 -5.60 -9.98
C ALA A 27 -57.00 -4.18 -10.49
N GLU A 28 -56.70 -4.18 -11.77
CA GLU A 28 -56.55 -3.09 -12.75
C GLU A 28 -57.33 -1.80 -12.45
N GLU A 29 -56.63 -0.68 -12.56
CA GLU A 29 -57.17 0.49 -13.23
C GLU A 29 -56.02 1.29 -13.86
N ASN A 30 -56.26 1.71 -15.11
CA ASN A 30 -55.38 2.39 -16.03
C ASN A 30 -54.60 3.55 -15.41
N ALA A 31 -53.28 3.51 -15.52
CA ALA A 31 -52.43 4.70 -15.46
C ALA A 31 -51.57 4.73 -16.73
N GLU A 32 -51.75 5.77 -17.46
CA GLU A 32 -51.01 6.17 -18.63
C GLU A 32 -49.49 6.15 -18.36
N ASN A 33 -48.76 5.71 -19.37
CA ASN A 33 -47.32 5.85 -19.43
C ASN A 33 -46.91 7.32 -19.19
N GLU A 34 -46.57 7.68 -17.99
CA GLU A 34 -45.61 8.74 -17.78
C GLU A 34 -44.21 8.08 -17.88
N GLU A 35 -43.61 8.18 -19.05
CA GLU A 35 -42.16 8.13 -19.18
C GLU A 35 -41.59 9.08 -18.10
N ALA A 36 -40.93 8.53 -17.12
CA ALA A 36 -40.10 9.32 -16.21
C ALA A 36 -39.03 9.99 -17.09
N VAL A 37 -39.33 11.22 -17.50
CA VAL A 37 -38.33 12.12 -18.07
C VAL A 37 -37.34 12.34 -16.95
N VAL A 38 -36.22 11.65 -17.04
CA VAL A 38 -34.99 12.02 -16.31
C VAL A 38 -34.70 13.44 -16.81
N GLU A 39 -35.12 14.45 -16.06
CA GLU A 39 -34.59 15.81 -16.23
C GLU A 39 -33.13 15.77 -15.88
N ASP A 40 -32.34 15.30 -16.82
CA ASP A 40 -30.93 15.58 -16.91
C ASP A 40 -30.80 17.09 -17.04
N SER A 41 -30.45 17.77 -15.95
CA SER A 41 -30.14 19.19 -16.03
C SER A 41 -28.91 19.26 -16.95
N LYS A 42 -29.15 19.54 -18.25
CA LYS A 42 -28.12 19.74 -19.26
C LYS A 42 -27.09 20.73 -18.69
N ALA A 43 -25.97 20.21 -18.20
CA ALA A 43 -24.77 20.99 -18.02
C ALA A 43 -24.46 21.60 -19.38
N THR A 44 -24.65 22.90 -19.53
CA THR A 44 -24.54 23.61 -20.80
C THR A 44 -23.08 23.47 -21.29
N GLY A 45 -22.88 22.58 -22.27
CA GLY A 45 -21.60 22.43 -22.95
C GLY A 45 -21.00 21.02 -23.00
N LEU A 46 -21.43 20.04 -22.20
CA LEU A 46 -20.96 18.66 -22.34
C LEU A 46 -21.55 17.99 -23.58
N PRO A 47 -20.72 17.23 -24.35
CA PRO A 47 -21.26 16.31 -25.37
C PRO A 47 -22.18 15.26 -24.75
N GLU A 48 -23.05 14.65 -25.57
CA GLU A 48 -23.80 13.47 -25.12
C GLU A 48 -22.86 12.29 -24.87
N ALA A 49 -23.16 11.48 -23.86
CA ALA A 49 -22.39 10.28 -23.58
C ALA A 49 -22.66 9.22 -24.67
N GLU A 50 -21.62 8.61 -25.20
CA GLU A 50 -21.70 7.42 -26.05
C GLU A 50 -21.07 6.27 -25.28
N ASP A 51 -21.83 5.20 -25.03
CA ASP A 51 -21.39 4.02 -24.25
C ASP A 51 -20.73 4.36 -22.91
N GLY A 52 -21.34 5.30 -22.14
CA GLY A 52 -20.81 5.75 -20.85
C GLY A 52 -19.59 6.69 -20.94
N VAL A 53 -19.21 7.15 -22.13
CA VAL A 53 -18.07 8.05 -22.35
C VAL A 53 -18.53 9.41 -22.86
N ILE A 54 -18.18 10.46 -22.12
CA ILE A 54 -18.32 11.86 -22.54
C ILE A 54 -16.96 12.33 -23.08
N LYS A 55 -16.82 12.39 -24.39
CA LYS A 55 -15.58 12.82 -25.04
C LYS A 55 -15.62 14.29 -25.40
N LEU A 56 -14.74 15.09 -24.81
CA LEU A 56 -14.69 16.54 -25.04
C LEU A 56 -14.21 16.85 -26.47
N THR A 57 -14.82 17.86 -27.07
CA THR A 57 -14.41 18.45 -28.36
C THR A 57 -13.84 19.85 -28.21
N ASP A 58 -14.12 20.51 -27.10
CA ASP A 58 -13.67 21.85 -26.74
C ASP A 58 -13.49 21.94 -25.21
N ASP A 59 -12.90 23.03 -24.72
CA ASP A 59 -12.84 23.33 -23.29
C ASP A 59 -14.25 23.55 -22.73
N VAL A 60 -14.56 22.90 -21.62
CA VAL A 60 -15.92 22.92 -21.04
C VAL A 60 -15.86 23.33 -19.56
N THR A 61 -16.87 24.12 -19.15
CA THR A 61 -17.09 24.45 -17.74
C THR A 61 -18.44 23.90 -17.29
N VAL A 62 -18.44 23.16 -16.18
CA VAL A 62 -19.63 22.58 -15.57
C VAL A 62 -19.69 22.87 -14.07
N ASP A 63 -20.88 23.00 -13.52
CA ASP A 63 -21.13 23.25 -12.11
C ASP A 63 -21.70 22.02 -11.37
N LYS A 64 -22.04 20.98 -12.12
CA LYS A 64 -22.60 19.73 -11.56
C LYS A 64 -22.10 18.51 -12.33
N ILE A 65 -21.61 17.53 -11.57
CA ILE A 65 -21.35 16.16 -12.01
C ILE A 65 -22.10 15.23 -11.07
N THR A 66 -22.93 14.36 -11.61
CA THR A 66 -23.68 13.35 -10.86
C THR A 66 -23.27 11.98 -11.39
N VAL A 67 -22.94 11.06 -10.49
CA VAL A 67 -22.51 9.70 -10.83
C VAL A 67 -23.59 8.73 -10.33
N THR A 68 -24.38 8.21 -11.25
CA THR A 68 -25.45 7.22 -11.01
C THR A 68 -25.23 5.92 -11.76
N GLU A 69 -24.17 5.86 -12.53
CA GLU A 69 -23.68 4.72 -13.30
C GLU A 69 -22.17 4.94 -13.55
N ASP A 70 -21.50 3.95 -14.09
CA ASP A 70 -20.11 4.08 -14.51
C ASP A 70 -19.99 5.11 -15.62
N ILE A 71 -19.16 6.13 -15.43
CA ILE A 71 -19.03 7.23 -16.38
C ILE A 71 -17.57 7.62 -16.58
N THR A 72 -17.22 7.91 -17.84
CA THR A 72 -15.89 8.37 -18.24
C THR A 72 -15.97 9.76 -18.88
N TYR A 73 -15.17 10.68 -18.39
CA TYR A 73 -14.88 11.95 -19.04
C TYR A 73 -13.53 11.84 -19.76
N ASP A 74 -13.55 11.75 -21.08
CA ASP A 74 -12.34 11.78 -21.92
C ASP A 74 -12.05 13.23 -22.32
N LEU A 75 -11.02 13.82 -21.74
CA LEU A 75 -10.66 15.21 -22.00
C LEU A 75 -10.18 15.43 -23.44
N ASN A 76 -9.61 14.41 -24.08
CA ASN A 76 -9.22 14.44 -25.50
C ASN A 76 -8.41 15.68 -25.89
N GLY A 77 -7.51 16.11 -25.01
CA GLY A 77 -6.64 17.28 -25.17
C GLY A 77 -7.25 18.62 -24.73
N ASN A 78 -8.50 18.65 -24.25
CA ASN A 78 -9.20 19.84 -23.81
C ASN A 78 -9.21 19.97 -22.28
N ASP A 79 -9.63 21.13 -21.77
CA ASP A 79 -9.77 21.37 -20.33
C ASP A 79 -11.23 21.19 -19.87
N LEU A 80 -11.41 20.53 -18.74
CA LEU A 80 -12.68 20.43 -18.02
C LEU A 80 -12.60 21.24 -16.73
N THR A 81 -13.34 22.33 -16.65
CA THR A 81 -13.43 23.14 -15.43
C THR A 81 -14.70 22.77 -14.65
N TYR A 82 -14.52 22.23 -13.44
CA TYR A 82 -15.61 21.96 -12.52
C TYR A 82 -15.67 23.03 -11.42
N THR A 83 -16.81 23.72 -11.36
CA THR A 83 -17.05 24.82 -10.42
C THR A 83 -18.00 24.44 -9.27
N GLY A 84 -18.52 23.23 -9.28
CA GLY A 84 -19.44 22.72 -8.28
C GLY A 84 -18.77 22.28 -6.98
N GLY A 85 -19.59 21.93 -5.99
CA GLY A 85 -19.12 21.38 -4.71
C GLY A 85 -18.63 19.92 -4.83
N PRO A 86 -18.44 19.22 -3.69
CA PRO A 86 -17.96 17.85 -3.69
C PRO A 86 -18.77 16.87 -4.54
N ILE A 87 -18.10 16.07 -5.36
CA ILE A 87 -18.69 14.96 -6.11
C ILE A 87 -18.61 13.72 -5.23
N GLY A 88 -19.73 13.37 -4.59
CA GLY A 88 -19.82 12.15 -3.76
C GLY A 88 -20.68 11.10 -4.46
N PHE A 89 -20.22 9.84 -4.48
CA PHE A 89 -20.95 8.73 -5.12
C PHE A 89 -20.53 7.39 -4.50
N GLU A 90 -21.32 6.35 -4.76
CA GLU A 90 -21.15 5.00 -4.22
C GLU A 90 -21.32 3.96 -5.34
N GLU A 91 -20.67 2.80 -5.20
CA GLU A 91 -20.90 1.60 -6.03
C GLU A 91 -20.62 1.73 -7.54
N HIS A 92 -20.14 2.90 -8.00
CA HIS A 92 -19.86 3.18 -9.40
C HIS A 92 -18.41 3.63 -9.61
N THR A 93 -18.00 3.65 -10.88
CA THR A 93 -16.69 4.14 -11.28
C THR A 93 -16.79 5.48 -12.02
N LEU A 94 -16.08 6.48 -11.51
CA LEU A 94 -15.90 7.77 -12.16
C LEU A 94 -14.49 7.85 -12.76
N ARG A 95 -14.40 8.04 -14.09
CA ARG A 95 -13.13 8.14 -14.80
C ARG A 95 -12.92 9.53 -15.40
N PHE A 96 -11.71 10.07 -15.22
CA PHE A 96 -11.21 11.21 -15.98
C PHE A 96 -9.93 10.80 -16.71
N ILE A 97 -9.99 10.74 -18.02
CA ILE A 97 -8.88 10.28 -18.84
C ILE A 97 -8.57 11.28 -19.97
N ASP A 98 -7.40 11.12 -20.59
CA ASP A 98 -7.11 11.77 -21.86
C ASP A 98 -6.63 10.74 -22.89
N SER A 99 -7.46 10.43 -23.88
CA SER A 99 -7.16 9.46 -24.94
C SER A 99 -6.31 10.05 -26.06
N SER A 100 -6.15 11.37 -26.13
CA SER A 100 -5.40 12.07 -27.19
C SER A 100 -3.88 11.89 -27.04
N VAL A 101 -3.39 11.54 -25.84
CA VAL A 101 -1.95 11.40 -25.56
C VAL A 101 -1.54 9.94 -25.39
N LYS A 102 -0.25 9.67 -25.62
CA LYS A 102 0.35 8.34 -25.50
C LYS A 102 1.62 8.38 -24.64
N GLY A 103 1.91 7.23 -24.05
CA GLY A 103 3.08 7.09 -23.18
C GLY A 103 2.93 7.88 -21.88
N SER A 104 4.02 8.52 -21.44
CA SER A 104 4.07 9.29 -20.18
C SER A 104 3.66 10.77 -20.32
N LYS A 105 3.01 11.14 -21.43
CA LYS A 105 2.53 12.53 -21.61
C LYS A 105 1.23 12.74 -20.85
N ARG A 106 1.04 13.99 -20.36
CA ARG A 106 -0.23 14.47 -19.81
C ARG A 106 -0.96 15.24 -20.90
N GLY A 107 -2.27 15.04 -20.97
CA GLY A 107 -3.16 15.73 -21.91
C GLY A 107 -3.82 16.97 -21.33
N GLY A 108 -5.14 17.06 -21.45
CA GLY A 108 -5.95 18.15 -20.92
C GLY A 108 -5.94 18.25 -19.39
N THR A 109 -6.53 19.35 -18.90
CA THR A 109 -6.55 19.65 -17.47
C THR A 109 -7.96 19.54 -16.88
N LEU A 110 -8.10 18.81 -15.78
CA LEU A 110 -9.27 18.86 -14.90
C LEU A 110 -9.06 19.94 -13.85
N LYS A 111 -9.80 21.05 -13.95
CA LYS A 111 -9.73 22.17 -13.02
C LYS A 111 -10.87 22.08 -12.00
N LEU A 112 -10.56 21.88 -10.73
CA LEU A 112 -11.52 21.72 -9.63
C LEU A 112 -11.52 22.99 -8.78
N THR A 113 -12.39 23.94 -9.11
CA THR A 113 -12.40 25.30 -8.53
C THR A 113 -13.56 25.54 -7.55
N GLY A 114 -14.51 24.60 -7.46
CA GLY A 114 -15.69 24.71 -6.61
C GLY A 114 -15.47 24.32 -5.14
N VAL A 115 -14.25 23.91 -4.77
CA VAL A 115 -13.89 23.53 -3.40
C VAL A 115 -12.77 24.43 -2.88
N ALA A 116 -12.70 24.60 -1.55
CA ALA A 116 -11.67 25.41 -0.90
C ALA A 116 -11.37 24.86 0.51
N GLY A 117 -10.18 25.19 1.01
CA GLY A 117 -9.71 24.69 2.30
C GLY A 117 -9.68 23.17 2.33
N ASN A 118 -10.13 22.58 3.41
CA ASN A 118 -10.13 21.12 3.62
C ASN A 118 -11.27 20.37 2.89
N SER A 119 -12.08 21.06 2.09
CA SER A 119 -13.10 20.40 1.27
C SER A 119 -12.45 19.67 0.10
N SER A 120 -12.90 18.44 -0.14
CA SER A 120 -12.40 17.59 -1.23
C SER A 120 -13.35 17.61 -2.41
N ALA A 121 -12.79 17.63 -3.63
CA ALA A 121 -13.57 17.73 -4.84
C ALA A 121 -14.23 16.39 -5.23
N ILE A 122 -13.54 15.28 -5.06
CA ILE A 122 -13.99 13.95 -5.51
C ILE A 122 -13.93 12.98 -4.33
N ASN A 123 -15.12 12.51 -3.93
CA ASN A 123 -15.31 11.69 -2.72
C ASN A 123 -15.95 10.35 -3.08
N PRO A 124 -15.18 9.36 -3.59
CA PRO A 124 -15.70 8.02 -3.75
C PRO A 124 -16.00 7.43 -2.37
N LYS A 125 -17.18 6.82 -2.25
CA LYS A 125 -17.64 6.19 -1.02
C LYS A 125 -17.74 4.69 -1.23
N LYS A 126 -18.39 4.01 -0.33
CA LYS A 126 -18.59 2.57 -0.29
C LYS A 126 -18.65 1.92 -1.69
N GLY A 127 -17.67 1.07 -2.01
CA GLY A 127 -17.58 0.35 -3.29
C GLY A 127 -17.30 1.22 -4.53
N ALA A 128 -17.15 2.54 -4.36
CA ALA A 128 -16.91 3.43 -5.49
C ALA A 128 -15.42 3.52 -5.86
N THR A 129 -15.17 3.67 -7.15
CA THR A 129 -13.81 3.83 -7.69
C THR A 129 -13.65 5.13 -8.46
N VAL A 130 -12.56 5.84 -8.22
CA VAL A 130 -12.09 6.91 -9.10
C VAL A 130 -10.88 6.46 -9.86
N GLU A 131 -10.86 6.66 -11.17
CA GLU A 131 -9.70 6.41 -12.01
C GLU A 131 -9.34 7.68 -12.76
N VAL A 132 -8.08 8.11 -12.64
CA VAL A 132 -7.56 9.24 -13.39
C VAL A 132 -6.33 8.82 -14.18
N LYS A 133 -6.30 9.19 -15.48
CA LYS A 133 -5.24 8.73 -16.35
C LYS A 133 -4.87 9.76 -17.42
N ASN A 134 -3.58 10.02 -17.55
CA ASN A 134 -2.98 10.85 -18.60
C ASN A 134 -3.44 12.33 -18.57
N ILE A 135 -3.83 12.87 -17.42
CA ILE A 135 -4.36 14.23 -17.29
C ILE A 135 -3.55 15.07 -16.31
N LYS A 136 -3.78 16.39 -16.37
CA LYS A 136 -3.41 17.29 -15.28
C LYS A 136 -4.62 17.55 -14.40
N ILE A 137 -4.40 17.77 -13.11
CA ILE A 137 -5.44 18.16 -12.16
C ILE A 137 -4.96 19.38 -11.39
N GLU A 138 -5.77 20.43 -11.40
CA GLU A 138 -5.56 21.64 -10.59
C GLU A 138 -6.73 21.78 -9.61
N CYS A 139 -6.46 21.89 -8.31
CA CYS A 139 -7.51 21.95 -7.29
C CYS A 139 -7.24 23.06 -6.27
N THR A 140 -8.27 23.87 -6.00
CA THR A 140 -8.21 24.95 -5.01
C THR A 140 -8.43 24.50 -3.56
N GLY A 141 -8.72 23.21 -3.35
CA GLY A 141 -8.85 22.55 -2.07
C GLY A 141 -8.12 21.22 -2.05
N SER A 142 -8.78 20.16 -1.60
CA SER A 142 -8.31 18.77 -1.69
C SER A 142 -8.89 18.07 -2.92
N VAL A 143 -8.15 17.15 -3.53
CA VAL A 143 -8.63 16.47 -4.75
C VAL A 143 -9.47 15.26 -4.38
N PHE A 144 -8.84 14.19 -3.85
CA PHE A 144 -9.50 12.92 -3.60
C PHE A 144 -9.67 12.66 -2.10
N TYR A 145 -10.84 12.16 -1.74
CA TYR A 145 -11.17 11.80 -0.37
C TYR A 145 -12.00 10.50 -0.35
N PRO A 146 -11.34 9.33 -0.53
CA PRO A 146 -12.01 8.05 -0.44
C PRO A 146 -12.55 7.80 0.96
N GLN A 147 -13.79 7.36 1.05
CA GLN A 147 -14.51 7.12 2.29
C GLN A 147 -15.29 5.80 2.25
N GLY A 148 -15.40 5.16 3.38
CA GLY A 148 -16.21 3.95 3.53
C GLY A 148 -15.50 2.69 3.05
N ILE A 149 -16.26 1.61 3.08
CA ILE A 149 -15.76 0.27 2.80
C ILE A 149 -15.38 0.14 1.32
N THR A 150 -14.16 -0.27 1.03
CA THR A 150 -13.65 -0.59 -0.32
C THR A 150 -13.71 0.55 -1.33
N ALA A 151 -13.68 1.82 -0.88
CA ALA A 151 -13.51 2.94 -1.80
C ALA A 151 -12.10 2.93 -2.40
N ALA A 152 -11.98 3.21 -3.71
CA ALA A 152 -10.71 3.15 -4.40
C ALA A 152 -10.37 4.44 -5.18
N VAL A 153 -9.07 4.76 -5.24
CA VAL A 153 -8.51 5.85 -6.05
C VAL A 153 -7.32 5.33 -6.84
N ASN A 154 -7.42 5.31 -8.17
CA ASN A 154 -6.37 4.88 -9.07
C ASN A 154 -5.87 6.08 -9.88
N ILE A 155 -4.61 6.44 -9.70
CA ILE A 155 -3.95 7.59 -10.35
C ILE A 155 -2.81 7.07 -11.21
N LYS A 156 -2.91 7.24 -12.51
CA LYS A 156 -1.87 6.79 -13.43
C LYS A 156 -1.47 7.86 -14.42
N ASN A 157 -0.18 8.14 -14.48
CA ASN A 157 0.36 9.07 -15.47
C ASN A 157 -0.30 10.46 -15.38
N CYS A 158 -0.40 11.03 -14.16
CA CYS A 158 -1.05 12.31 -13.89
C CYS A 158 -0.10 13.31 -13.22
N ASP A 159 -0.36 14.62 -13.46
CA ASP A 159 0.25 15.70 -12.69
C ASP A 159 -0.86 16.40 -11.89
N ILE A 160 -0.74 16.40 -10.56
CA ILE A 160 -1.77 16.90 -9.64
C ILE A 160 -1.19 18.06 -8.83
N GLU A 161 -1.85 19.20 -8.90
CA GLU A 161 -1.56 20.37 -8.05
C GLU A 161 -2.76 20.65 -7.14
N ALA A 162 -2.59 20.57 -5.83
CA ALA A 162 -3.64 20.80 -4.86
C ALA A 162 -3.23 21.80 -3.78
N ALA A 163 -4.18 22.59 -3.29
CA ALA A 163 -3.89 23.52 -2.22
C ALA A 163 -3.76 22.84 -0.85
N VAL A 164 -4.43 21.69 -0.62
CA VAL A 164 -4.45 21.02 0.69
C VAL A 164 -4.01 19.56 0.57
N TYR A 165 -4.86 18.65 0.08
CA TYR A 165 -4.52 17.25 -0.08
C TYR A 165 -4.61 16.81 -1.55
N GLY A 166 -3.59 16.10 -2.04
CA GLY A 166 -3.71 15.34 -3.29
C GLY A 166 -4.66 14.17 -3.10
N VAL A 167 -4.34 13.30 -2.15
CA VAL A 167 -5.22 12.23 -1.67
C VAL A 167 -5.23 12.25 -0.16
N GLY A 168 -6.40 12.20 0.46
CA GLY A 168 -6.52 12.14 1.91
C GLY A 168 -7.66 11.23 2.34
N THR A 169 -7.45 10.44 3.38
CA THR A 169 -8.49 9.64 4.01
C THR A 169 -8.83 10.20 5.40
N ASN A 170 -9.92 9.75 6.00
CA ASN A 170 -10.23 10.07 7.38
C ASN A 170 -10.93 8.88 8.06
N ALA A 171 -10.37 8.43 9.17
CA ALA A 171 -10.86 7.31 9.95
C ALA A 171 -11.98 7.65 10.94
N ALA A 172 -12.57 8.84 10.87
CA ALA A 172 -13.55 9.31 11.85
C ALA A 172 -14.84 8.47 11.95
N THR A 173 -14.99 7.40 11.16
CA THR A 173 -16.16 6.50 11.20
C THR A 173 -15.73 5.05 11.22
N VAL A 174 -16.40 4.22 12.03
CA VAL A 174 -16.19 2.78 12.18
C VAL A 174 -16.41 1.96 10.89
N ASP A 175 -16.96 2.57 9.85
CA ASP A 175 -17.27 1.93 8.56
C ASP A 175 -16.27 2.32 7.46
N ASN A 176 -15.06 2.76 7.82
CA ASN A 176 -14.07 3.27 6.89
C ASN A 176 -12.84 2.36 6.92
N TYR A 177 -12.85 1.29 6.14
CA TYR A 177 -11.76 0.32 6.02
C TYR A 177 -11.70 -0.28 4.61
N GLY A 178 -10.57 -0.90 4.26
CA GLY A 178 -10.36 -1.51 2.95
C GLY A 178 -10.30 -0.49 1.81
N VAL A 179 -9.91 0.75 2.12
CA VAL A 179 -9.63 1.78 1.10
C VAL A 179 -8.38 1.38 0.33
N VAL A 180 -8.42 1.47 -0.99
CA VAL A 180 -7.28 1.17 -1.86
C VAL A 180 -6.87 2.42 -2.63
N ILE A 181 -5.59 2.80 -2.52
CA ILE A 181 -5.03 3.95 -3.24
C ILE A 181 -3.83 3.46 -4.05
N ASN A 182 -3.90 3.59 -5.38
CA ASN A 182 -2.81 3.26 -6.29
C ASN A 182 -2.36 4.52 -7.04
N ILE A 183 -1.06 4.83 -6.99
CA ILE A 183 -0.45 5.98 -7.65
C ILE A 183 0.74 5.47 -8.47
N GLU A 184 0.69 5.63 -9.78
CA GLU A 184 1.73 5.13 -10.69
C GLU A 184 2.17 6.23 -11.67
N ASN A 185 3.47 6.39 -11.84
CA ASN A 185 4.08 7.33 -12.80
C ASN A 185 3.43 8.72 -12.74
N SER A 186 3.21 9.25 -11.53
CA SER A 186 2.43 10.46 -11.32
C SER A 186 3.16 11.44 -10.41
N LYS A 187 2.86 12.72 -10.60
CA LYS A 187 3.39 13.80 -9.75
C LYS A 187 2.26 14.41 -8.95
N ILE A 188 2.44 14.51 -7.63
CA ILE A 188 1.49 15.17 -6.73
C ILE A 188 2.23 16.27 -5.97
N THR A 189 1.79 17.51 -6.18
CA THR A 189 2.36 18.68 -5.51
C THR A 189 1.29 19.38 -4.69
N THR A 190 1.59 19.63 -3.42
CA THR A 190 0.70 20.41 -2.55
C THR A 190 1.41 21.63 -1.99
N SER A 191 0.71 22.76 -1.99
CA SER A 191 1.24 24.03 -1.48
C SER A 191 0.11 24.87 -0.90
N SER A 192 0.15 25.13 0.38
CA SER A 192 -0.89 25.88 1.11
C SER A 192 -0.34 27.20 1.66
N LYS A 193 -1.20 28.22 1.67
CA LYS A 193 -0.87 29.51 2.35
C LYS A 193 -0.92 29.39 3.87
N ASP A 194 -1.68 28.43 4.38
CA ASP A 194 -1.95 28.27 5.81
C ASP A 194 -1.16 27.10 6.44
N GLY A 195 -0.38 26.37 5.64
CA GLY A 195 0.49 25.30 6.11
C GLY A 195 -0.23 23.97 6.45
N ASP A 196 -1.49 23.82 6.04
CA ASP A 196 -2.21 22.55 6.20
C ASP A 196 -2.27 21.86 4.84
N ASN A 197 -1.23 21.11 4.51
CA ASN A 197 -1.14 20.41 3.24
C ASN A 197 -0.31 19.13 3.31
N THR A 198 -0.79 18.12 2.60
CA THR A 198 -0.16 16.81 2.49
C THR A 198 -0.40 16.26 1.08
N ALA A 199 0.64 15.76 0.42
CA ALA A 199 0.44 15.22 -0.92
C ALA A 199 -0.40 13.93 -0.85
N VAL A 200 -0.03 12.97 0.01
CA VAL A 200 -0.79 11.73 0.23
C VAL A 200 -0.89 11.42 1.71
N LEU A 201 -2.12 11.21 2.19
CA LEU A 201 -2.42 10.81 3.57
C LEU A 201 -3.32 9.57 3.57
N ILE A 202 -2.85 8.49 4.19
CA ILE A 202 -3.68 7.34 4.57
C ILE A 202 -3.77 7.25 6.10
N ASN A 203 -4.99 7.17 6.63
CA ASN A 203 -5.24 7.05 8.07
C ASN A 203 -6.45 6.15 8.36
N VAL A 204 -6.64 5.14 7.53
CA VAL A 204 -7.65 4.09 7.63
C VAL A 204 -6.95 2.75 7.44
N ASP A 205 -7.56 1.69 7.91
CA ASP A 205 -7.13 0.32 7.60
C ASP A 205 -7.39 0.05 6.10
N GLY A 206 -6.33 0.10 5.30
CA GLY A 206 -6.39 0.03 3.84
C GLY A 206 -5.01 -0.11 3.21
N GLU A 207 -4.95 -0.04 1.91
CA GLU A 207 -3.74 -0.23 1.12
C GLU A 207 -3.36 1.03 0.34
N LEU A 208 -2.08 1.39 0.39
CA LEU A 208 -1.49 2.47 -0.40
C LEU A 208 -0.30 1.94 -1.20
N ASN A 209 -0.38 2.02 -2.51
CA ASN A 209 0.72 1.66 -3.41
C ASN A 209 1.16 2.88 -4.22
N ILE A 210 2.44 3.27 -4.13
CA ILE A 210 3.01 4.38 -4.88
C ILE A 210 4.22 3.85 -5.66
N ILE A 211 4.18 3.97 -6.99
CA ILE A 211 5.22 3.43 -7.86
C ILE A 211 5.68 4.50 -8.85
N ASP A 212 7.01 4.64 -9.03
CA ASP A 212 7.65 5.50 -10.02
C ASP A 212 7.08 6.93 -10.06
N SER A 213 6.82 7.52 -8.90
CA SER A 213 6.06 8.76 -8.77
C SER A 213 6.88 9.87 -8.09
N GLU A 214 6.32 11.07 -8.01
CA GLU A 214 6.93 12.22 -7.34
C GLU A 214 5.92 12.88 -6.40
N LEU A 215 6.22 12.93 -5.11
CA LEU A 215 5.43 13.61 -4.10
C LEU A 215 6.17 14.84 -3.57
N THR A 216 5.57 16.00 -3.64
CA THR A 216 6.17 17.24 -3.11
C THR A 216 5.15 18.00 -2.27
N SER A 217 5.57 18.46 -1.10
CA SER A 217 4.71 19.26 -0.22
C SER A 217 5.50 20.31 0.55
N ASP A 218 4.83 21.41 0.89
CA ASP A 218 5.42 22.43 1.78
C ASP A 218 5.52 21.92 3.24
N ARG A 219 4.70 20.91 3.62
CA ARG A 219 4.61 20.41 5.00
C ARG A 219 4.82 18.90 5.13
N GLN A 220 4.04 18.10 4.45
CA GLN A 220 4.09 16.63 4.52
C GLN A 220 3.90 16.06 3.12
N ALA A 221 4.87 15.29 2.63
CA ALA A 221 4.69 14.67 1.32
C ALA A 221 3.93 13.35 1.44
N LEU A 222 4.28 12.50 2.42
CA LEU A 222 3.59 11.24 2.68
C LEU A 222 3.28 11.12 4.18
N VAL A 223 2.03 10.79 4.50
CA VAL A 223 1.61 10.49 5.87
C VAL A 223 0.88 9.15 5.90
N VAL A 224 1.40 8.19 6.66
CA VAL A 224 0.81 6.87 6.87
C VAL A 224 0.47 6.75 8.35
N ARG A 225 -0.81 6.81 8.70
CA ARG A 225 -1.28 6.74 10.11
C ARG A 225 -1.98 5.44 10.45
N ALA A 226 -2.38 4.69 9.47
CA ALA A 226 -2.96 3.36 9.57
C ALA A 226 -2.91 2.67 8.21
N GLY A 227 -3.00 1.34 8.21
CA GLY A 227 -2.99 0.51 7.00
C GLY A 227 -1.58 0.22 6.50
N ASP A 228 -1.52 -0.45 5.36
CA ASP A 228 -0.29 -0.92 4.73
C ASP A 228 0.05 -0.04 3.53
N ALA A 229 1.24 0.56 3.55
CA ALA A 229 1.75 1.40 2.48
C ALA A 229 3.03 0.80 1.88
N LYS A 230 3.10 0.72 0.56
CA LYS A 230 4.31 0.39 -0.17
C LYS A 230 4.66 1.49 -1.16
N VAL A 231 5.92 1.94 -1.12
CA VAL A 231 6.45 3.00 -1.99
C VAL A 231 7.69 2.50 -2.69
N THR A 232 7.67 2.48 -4.02
CA THR A 232 8.79 1.98 -4.83
C THR A 232 9.18 3.00 -5.91
N GLY A 233 10.48 3.19 -6.14
CA GLY A 233 11.01 4.02 -7.23
C GLY A 233 10.58 5.49 -7.20
N THR A 234 10.15 6.00 -6.04
CA THR A 234 9.43 7.27 -5.91
C THR A 234 10.32 8.34 -5.28
N LYS A 235 10.20 9.58 -5.80
CA LYS A 235 10.82 10.74 -5.18
C LYS A 235 9.84 11.44 -4.22
N ILE A 236 10.26 11.65 -2.97
CA ILE A 236 9.44 12.26 -1.91
C ILE A 236 10.18 13.46 -1.33
N THR A 237 9.64 14.66 -1.51
CA THR A 237 10.30 15.89 -1.09
C THR A 237 9.39 16.74 -0.19
N VAL A 238 9.92 17.19 0.94
CA VAL A 238 9.32 18.24 1.75
C VAL A 238 10.17 19.51 1.68
N THR A 239 9.53 20.66 1.35
CA THR A 239 10.26 21.93 1.36
C THR A 239 10.46 22.45 2.80
N GLY A 240 9.64 21.97 3.74
CA GLY A 240 9.71 22.36 5.14
C GLY A 240 9.44 23.85 5.40
N LYS A 241 8.74 24.54 4.48
CA LYS A 241 8.39 25.96 4.57
C LYS A 241 7.59 26.31 5.83
N PHE A 242 6.84 25.35 6.35
CA PHE A 242 6.01 25.48 7.56
C PHE A 242 6.55 24.65 8.73
N ALA A 243 7.87 24.57 8.90
CA ALA A 243 8.50 23.90 10.04
C ALA A 243 8.01 24.46 11.39
N GLU A 244 7.75 25.76 11.46
CA GLU A 244 7.10 26.41 12.60
C GLU A 244 5.62 26.66 12.30
N GLN A 245 4.73 25.78 12.76
CA GLN A 245 3.30 26.06 12.66
C GLN A 245 2.84 27.12 13.65
N LYS A 246 1.85 27.93 13.25
CA LYS A 246 1.22 28.97 14.08
C LYS A 246 0.62 28.47 15.38
N ASN A 247 0.36 27.18 15.52
CA ASN A 247 -0.22 26.54 16.70
C ASN A 247 0.77 25.79 17.58
N GLY A 248 2.08 25.90 17.32
CA GLY A 248 3.13 25.39 18.21
C GLY A 248 3.34 23.88 18.23
N ASN A 249 2.66 23.10 17.40
CA ASN A 249 2.71 21.63 17.43
C ASN A 249 3.61 21.02 16.36
N ALA A 250 4.02 21.76 15.34
CA ALA A 250 4.74 21.25 14.19
C ALA A 250 6.19 20.77 14.46
N THR A 251 6.74 21.12 15.62
CA THR A 251 8.11 20.75 16.03
C THR A 251 8.16 19.78 17.19
N LYS A 252 7.00 19.25 17.61
CA LYS A 252 6.95 18.33 18.75
C LYS A 252 6.98 16.88 18.28
N TYR A 253 8.16 16.42 17.91
CA TYR A 253 8.42 15.02 17.56
C TYR A 253 8.42 14.08 18.79
N GLN A 254 8.15 14.57 19.99
CA GLN A 254 8.23 13.79 21.23
C GLN A 254 6.96 13.81 22.10
N ASP A 255 6.02 14.68 21.82
CA ASP A 255 4.78 14.82 22.66
C ASP A 255 3.53 14.29 21.92
N GLY A 256 3.66 13.14 21.25
CA GLY A 256 2.74 12.59 20.29
C GLY A 256 1.30 12.36 20.75
N ASN A 257 0.43 13.34 20.60
CA ASN A 257 -1.01 13.13 20.63
C ASN A 257 -1.63 13.85 19.42
N TRP A 258 -1.42 13.29 18.25
CA TRP A 258 -1.89 13.89 16.98
C TRP A 258 -3.38 13.64 16.79
N LYS A 259 -4.22 14.49 17.35
CA LYS A 259 -5.68 14.34 17.28
C LYS A 259 -6.25 14.62 15.90
N SER A 260 -5.59 15.48 15.12
CA SER A 260 -6.01 15.87 13.78
C SER A 260 -4.83 15.95 12.83
N GLY A 261 -5.08 16.07 11.53
CA GLY A 261 -4.03 16.27 10.53
C GLY A 261 -3.12 17.46 10.81
N ASN A 262 -3.68 18.52 11.40
CA ASN A 262 -2.95 19.74 11.76
C ASN A 262 -1.93 19.54 12.89
N GLU A 263 -2.06 18.48 13.67
CA GLU A 263 -1.19 18.17 14.80
C GLU A 263 -0.07 17.20 14.41
N VAL A 264 -0.18 16.56 13.23
CA VAL A 264 0.88 15.70 12.67
C VAL A 264 2.11 16.56 12.35
N PRO A 265 3.32 16.19 12.77
CA PRO A 265 4.52 17.00 12.54
C PRO A 265 4.83 17.17 11.05
N THR A 266 5.67 18.15 10.74
CA THR A 266 6.20 18.38 9.39
C THR A 266 7.28 17.35 9.08
N GLY A 267 7.30 16.79 7.88
CA GLY A 267 8.32 15.82 7.43
C GLY A 267 8.08 15.37 6.00
N ALA A 268 9.08 14.82 5.33
CA ALA A 268 8.85 14.24 4.01
C ALA A 268 7.98 12.99 4.15
N ILE A 269 8.33 12.11 5.07
CA ILE A 269 7.53 10.93 5.45
C ILE A 269 7.25 10.98 6.95
N ILE A 270 5.97 10.86 7.30
CA ILE A 270 5.52 10.70 8.69
C ILE A 270 4.73 9.41 8.78
N ALA A 271 5.17 8.48 9.60
CA ALA A 271 4.46 7.23 9.85
C ALA A 271 3.97 7.16 11.29
N GLY A 272 2.83 6.50 11.49
CA GLY A 272 2.30 6.17 12.79
C GLY A 272 1.15 7.02 13.29
N ASN A 273 0.57 6.53 14.37
CA ASN A 273 -0.62 7.10 14.97
C ASN A 273 -0.48 7.19 16.49
N THR A 274 -0.47 8.41 17.01
CA THR A 274 -0.38 8.65 18.45
C THR A 274 -1.74 8.86 19.12
N SER A 275 -2.83 8.94 18.34
CA SER A 275 -4.17 9.15 18.88
C SER A 275 -4.73 7.86 19.50
N GLU A 276 -5.06 7.89 20.79
CA GLU A 276 -5.62 6.72 21.50
C GLU A 276 -7.02 6.31 21.02
N ASN A 277 -7.72 7.15 20.25
CA ASN A 277 -9.17 7.01 20.01
C ASN A 277 -9.57 7.04 18.53
N ALA A 278 -8.64 7.20 17.60
CA ALA A 278 -9.04 7.52 16.22
C ALA A 278 -8.87 6.38 15.21
N TYR A 279 -7.96 5.44 15.45
CA TYR A 279 -7.59 4.46 14.43
C TYR A 279 -7.20 3.14 15.09
N GLU A 280 -7.92 2.10 14.77
CA GLU A 280 -7.71 0.76 15.32
C GLU A 280 -6.91 -0.11 14.33
N ALA A 281 -5.82 0.44 13.77
CA ALA A 281 -4.95 -0.27 12.84
C ALA A 281 -3.48 0.17 13.02
N GLU A 282 -2.58 -0.74 12.74
CA GLU A 282 -1.15 -0.49 12.66
C GLU A 282 -0.82 0.35 11.42
N ALA A 283 0.31 1.04 11.44
CA ALA A 283 0.81 1.83 10.32
C ALA A 283 2.10 1.19 9.80
N ASN A 284 2.00 0.45 8.71
CA ASN A 284 3.12 -0.25 8.10
C ASN A 284 3.54 0.45 6.80
N LEU A 285 4.82 0.77 6.66
CA LEU A 285 5.36 1.43 5.49
C LEU A 285 6.63 0.75 5.01
N THR A 286 6.60 0.19 3.80
CA THR A 286 7.79 -0.31 3.11
C THR A 286 8.24 0.69 2.05
N ILE A 287 9.53 1.04 2.06
CA ILE A 287 10.18 1.98 1.15
C ILE A 287 11.26 1.22 0.36
N GLU A 288 11.17 1.22 -0.97
CA GLU A 288 12.07 0.49 -1.84
C GLU A 288 12.55 1.37 -3.00
N ASP A 289 13.87 1.51 -3.18
CA ASP A 289 14.48 2.24 -4.29
C ASP A 289 14.00 3.71 -4.44
N CYS A 290 13.80 4.43 -3.34
CA CYS A 290 13.23 5.76 -3.30
C CYS A 290 14.27 6.87 -3.09
N GLU A 291 13.96 8.10 -3.54
CA GLU A 291 14.68 9.32 -3.19
C GLU A 291 13.84 10.14 -2.22
N ILE A 292 14.30 10.32 -0.98
CA ILE A 292 13.57 11.02 0.07
C ILE A 292 14.39 12.23 0.52
N GLU A 293 13.80 13.43 0.45
CA GLU A 293 14.51 14.67 0.72
C GLU A 293 13.73 15.60 1.63
N SER A 294 14.39 16.10 2.66
CA SER A 294 13.96 17.29 3.38
C SER A 294 14.86 18.47 3.01
N GLU A 295 14.31 19.48 2.34
CA GLU A 295 15.05 20.70 2.01
C GLU A 295 15.34 21.58 3.24
N ASN A 296 14.70 21.29 4.38
CA ASN A 296 14.89 22.01 5.63
C ASN A 296 15.52 21.11 6.68
N LYS A 297 16.74 21.43 7.10
CA LYS A 297 17.50 20.65 8.10
C LYS A 297 16.82 20.50 9.47
N ASP A 298 15.85 21.36 9.80
CA ASP A 298 15.10 21.32 11.05
C ASP A 298 13.82 20.46 10.93
N VAL A 299 13.61 19.84 9.77
CA VAL A 299 12.48 18.99 9.43
C VAL A 299 13.01 17.63 9.02
N PRO A 300 12.55 16.52 9.62
CA PRO A 300 13.04 15.18 9.28
C PRO A 300 12.63 14.77 7.86
N ALA A 301 13.50 14.00 7.22
CA ALA A 301 13.15 13.26 6.03
C ALA A 301 12.17 12.12 6.38
N ILE A 302 12.44 11.39 7.45
CA ILE A 302 11.56 10.31 7.94
C ILE A 302 11.37 10.45 9.44
N PHE A 303 10.12 10.40 9.88
CA PHE A 303 9.78 10.33 11.31
C PHE A 303 8.68 9.32 11.56
N THR A 304 8.85 8.48 12.59
CA THR A 304 7.81 7.55 13.06
C THR A 304 7.49 7.73 14.54
N ASP A 305 6.23 7.53 14.87
CA ASP A 305 5.72 7.51 16.24
C ASP A 305 4.55 6.51 16.33
N ALA A 306 4.26 6.02 17.51
CA ALA A 306 3.20 5.04 17.72
C ALA A 306 2.41 5.35 19.00
N ASN A 307 1.30 4.69 19.19
CA ASN A 307 0.63 4.65 20.48
C ASN A 307 0.81 3.29 21.15
N LYS A 308 0.42 3.19 22.40
CA LYS A 308 0.54 1.95 23.20
C LYS A 308 -0.27 0.76 22.68
N ASN A 309 -1.20 0.95 21.75
CA ASN A 309 -2.14 -0.06 21.29
C ASN A 309 -1.80 -0.57 19.89
N PHE A 310 -1.22 0.27 19.04
CA PHE A 310 -0.95 -0.02 17.63
C PHE A 310 0.48 0.36 17.28
N ALA A 311 1.15 -0.55 16.61
CA ALA A 311 2.52 -0.34 16.16
C ALA A 311 2.58 0.59 14.94
N SER A 312 3.78 1.13 14.73
CA SER A 312 4.17 1.78 13.50
C SER A 312 5.54 1.27 13.10
N GLU A 313 5.63 0.72 11.92
CA GLU A 313 6.88 0.19 11.36
C GLU A 313 7.20 0.85 10.03
N VAL A 314 8.44 1.31 9.88
CA VAL A 314 8.97 1.83 8.63
C VAL A 314 10.14 0.95 8.21
N GLU A 315 9.96 0.17 7.17
CA GLU A 315 10.98 -0.69 6.59
C GLU A 315 11.60 -0.01 5.37
N ILE A 316 12.92 0.12 5.34
CA ILE A 316 13.66 0.73 4.22
C ILE A 316 14.53 -0.33 3.57
N THR A 317 14.18 -0.64 2.33
CA THR A 317 14.84 -1.65 1.50
C THR A 317 15.30 -1.04 0.17
N GLY A 318 15.99 -1.83 -0.64
CA GLY A 318 16.43 -1.39 -1.97
C GLY A 318 17.69 -0.53 -1.95
N ASN A 319 18.72 -0.99 -2.63
CA ASN A 319 20.05 -0.40 -2.64
C ASN A 319 20.14 0.97 -3.37
N LYS A 320 19.07 1.40 -4.04
CA LYS A 320 18.95 2.73 -4.66
C LYS A 320 18.20 3.75 -3.80
N THR A 321 17.76 3.36 -2.60
CA THR A 321 17.13 4.30 -1.68
C THR A 321 18.14 5.33 -1.21
N VAL A 322 17.81 6.61 -1.36
CA VAL A 322 18.63 7.74 -0.91
C VAL A 322 17.79 8.63 0.00
N VAL A 323 18.28 8.89 1.22
CA VAL A 323 17.60 9.73 2.19
C VAL A 323 18.48 10.93 2.54
N THR A 324 18.01 12.12 2.17
CA THR A 324 18.66 13.41 2.50
C THR A 324 17.87 14.11 3.61
N GLY A 325 18.46 14.20 4.78
CA GLY A 325 17.86 14.74 6.00
C GLY A 325 17.79 13.71 7.13
N SER A 326 17.29 14.14 8.30
CA SER A 326 17.30 13.28 9.48
C SER A 326 16.27 12.15 9.42
N VAL A 327 16.66 11.00 9.96
CA VAL A 327 15.80 9.82 10.20
C VAL A 327 15.60 9.71 11.71
N MET A 328 14.36 9.74 12.16
CA MET A 328 14.01 9.86 13.58
C MET A 328 12.84 8.97 13.96
N LYS A 329 12.84 8.46 15.20
CA LYS A 329 11.65 7.87 15.83
C LYS A 329 11.42 8.46 17.22
N ASN A 330 10.19 8.36 17.73
CA ASN A 330 9.89 8.68 19.11
C ASN A 330 10.40 7.56 20.03
N ASN A 331 11.53 7.79 20.69
CA ASN A 331 12.20 6.81 21.56
C ASN A 331 11.42 6.47 22.86
N GLU A 332 10.37 7.22 23.19
CA GLU A 332 9.51 6.93 24.34
C GLU A 332 8.44 5.87 24.02
N GLN A 333 8.26 5.52 22.73
CA GLN A 333 7.29 4.55 22.24
C GLN A 333 7.99 3.28 21.77
N GLU A 334 7.82 2.20 22.52
CA GLU A 334 8.39 0.88 22.18
C GLU A 334 7.79 0.29 20.89
N ASN A 335 6.58 0.73 20.51
CA ASN A 335 5.86 0.24 19.34
C ASN A 335 6.17 1.04 18.05
N ALA A 336 7.03 2.08 18.11
CA ALA A 336 7.48 2.78 16.92
C ALA A 336 8.83 2.23 16.49
N ASP A 337 8.94 1.76 15.25
CA ASP A 337 10.20 1.22 14.77
C ASP A 337 10.56 1.68 13.35
N ILE A 338 11.86 1.70 13.08
CA ILE A 338 12.44 1.91 11.76
C ILE A 338 13.46 0.79 11.58
N VAL A 339 13.35 0.05 10.49
CA VAL A 339 14.25 -1.04 10.12
C VAL A 339 14.90 -0.70 8.77
N ILE A 340 16.21 -0.60 8.75
CA ILE A 340 16.97 -0.24 7.54
C ILE A 340 17.82 -1.42 7.10
N MET A 341 17.54 -1.94 5.93
CA MET A 341 18.33 -3.01 5.29
C MET A 341 19.34 -2.45 4.31
N ASN A 342 18.92 -1.50 3.47
CA ASN A 342 19.73 -0.93 2.39
C ASN A 342 19.48 0.56 2.24
N GLY A 343 20.41 1.27 1.59
CA GLY A 343 20.23 2.66 1.18
C GLY A 343 21.39 3.58 1.56
N THR A 344 21.34 4.81 1.06
CA THR A 344 22.34 5.86 1.34
C THR A 344 21.67 7.00 2.13
N PHE A 345 22.29 7.42 3.22
CA PHE A 345 21.73 8.36 4.18
C PHE A 345 22.73 9.49 4.47
N THR A 346 22.25 10.72 4.54
CA THR A 346 23.08 11.84 4.99
C THR A 346 23.19 11.93 6.51
N ASP A 347 22.32 11.23 7.25
CA ASP A 347 22.30 11.16 8.71
C ASP A 347 22.82 9.80 9.19
N ASP A 348 23.29 9.74 10.44
CA ASP A 348 23.71 8.50 11.08
C ASP A 348 22.48 7.64 11.43
N VAL A 349 22.43 6.48 10.81
CA VAL A 349 21.29 5.55 10.93
C VAL A 349 21.67 4.23 11.61
N GLU A 350 22.87 4.14 12.24
CA GLU A 350 23.37 2.91 12.88
C GLU A 350 22.34 2.27 13.83
N GLN A 351 21.59 3.10 14.56
CA GLN A 351 20.59 2.62 15.53
C GLN A 351 19.33 1.99 14.89
N PHE A 352 19.16 2.11 13.59
CA PHE A 352 17.99 1.62 12.84
C PHE A 352 18.33 0.47 11.90
N LEU A 353 19.60 0.05 11.86
CA LEU A 353 20.01 -1.06 11.00
C LEU A 353 19.32 -2.36 11.41
N ASP A 354 18.92 -3.11 10.41
CA ASP A 354 18.59 -4.53 10.59
C ASP A 354 19.81 -5.29 11.14
N GLU A 355 19.57 -6.36 11.89
CA GLU A 355 20.63 -7.12 12.55
C GLU A 355 21.64 -7.78 11.59
N TYR A 356 21.27 -7.92 10.31
CA TYR A 356 22.12 -8.48 9.24
C TYR A 356 22.64 -7.43 8.27
N SER A 357 22.44 -6.14 8.55
CA SER A 357 22.88 -5.05 7.67
C SER A 357 24.18 -4.41 8.19
N HIS A 358 25.00 -3.95 7.25
CA HIS A 358 26.29 -3.31 7.49
C HIS A 358 26.21 -1.83 7.16
N LEU A 359 26.92 -0.99 7.93
CA LEU A 359 27.00 0.45 7.69
C LEU A 359 28.43 0.84 7.34
N VAL A 360 28.60 1.47 6.17
CA VAL A 360 29.88 2.05 5.76
C VAL A 360 29.71 3.53 5.45
N LYS A 361 30.81 4.28 5.38
CA LYS A 361 30.79 5.66 4.87
C LYS A 361 31.37 5.71 3.49
N ASP A 362 30.66 6.38 2.58
CA ASP A 362 31.18 6.67 1.25
C ASP A 362 32.19 7.84 1.23
N GLU A 363 32.76 8.14 0.06
CA GLU A 363 33.76 9.21 -0.11
C GLU A 363 33.20 10.61 0.20
N ASP A 364 31.89 10.81 0.09
CA ASP A 364 31.18 12.06 0.36
C ASP A 364 30.78 12.17 1.85
N GLY A 365 31.00 11.12 2.65
CA GLY A 365 30.72 11.05 4.07
C GLY A 365 29.30 10.63 4.41
N ASN A 366 28.51 10.16 3.42
CA ASN A 366 27.19 9.60 3.65
C ASN A 366 27.31 8.21 4.26
N TYR A 367 26.28 7.80 4.97
CA TYR A 367 26.15 6.47 5.55
C TYR A 367 25.44 5.55 4.55
N VAL A 368 26.08 4.46 4.19
CA VAL A 368 25.54 3.47 3.24
C VAL A 368 25.23 2.20 4.01
N ALA A 369 23.96 1.90 4.13
CA ALA A 369 23.47 0.64 4.69
C ALA A 369 23.41 -0.40 3.58
N MET A 370 23.88 -1.61 3.87
CA MET A 370 23.92 -2.74 2.94
C MET A 370 23.51 -4.01 3.69
N ASP A 371 22.61 -4.78 3.12
CA ASP A 371 22.39 -6.15 3.55
C ASP A 371 23.64 -7.02 3.30
N GLU A 372 23.65 -8.23 3.83
CA GLU A 372 24.82 -9.13 3.75
C GLU A 372 25.29 -9.36 2.31
N GLU A 373 24.35 -9.56 1.35
CA GLU A 373 24.68 -9.83 -0.04
C GLU A 373 25.34 -8.60 -0.69
N THR A 374 24.72 -7.43 -0.54
CA THR A 374 25.25 -6.16 -1.06
C THR A 374 26.62 -5.82 -0.45
N TYR A 375 26.82 -6.13 0.83
CA TYR A 375 28.09 -5.89 1.53
C TYR A 375 29.20 -6.84 1.06
N GLU A 376 28.90 -8.09 0.79
CA GLU A 376 29.84 -9.06 0.21
C GLU A 376 30.32 -8.59 -1.16
N ASP A 377 29.41 -8.14 -2.03
CA ASP A 377 29.74 -7.58 -3.35
C ASP A 377 30.61 -6.31 -3.21
N TYR A 378 30.26 -5.41 -2.29
CA TYR A 378 31.05 -4.23 -1.98
C TYR A 378 32.48 -4.58 -1.56
N LEU A 379 32.68 -5.60 -0.72
CA LEU A 379 34.00 -6.05 -0.28
C LEU A 379 34.81 -6.61 -1.44
N ASP A 380 34.19 -7.35 -2.34
CA ASP A 380 34.88 -7.94 -3.49
C ASP A 380 35.32 -6.89 -4.51
N ASP A 381 34.50 -5.88 -4.77
CA ASP A 381 34.84 -4.75 -5.64
C ASP A 381 35.99 -3.92 -5.03
N ASN A 382 35.99 -3.68 -3.73
CA ASN A 382 37.06 -2.92 -3.07
C ASN A 382 38.37 -3.69 -2.92
N LYS A 383 38.36 -5.01 -2.81
CA LYS A 383 39.57 -5.84 -2.88
C LYS A 383 40.28 -5.70 -4.22
N SER A 384 39.55 -5.51 -5.32
CA SER A 384 40.09 -5.42 -6.68
C SER A 384 40.75 -4.07 -6.98
N HIS A 385 40.38 -2.97 -6.31
CA HIS A 385 40.83 -1.60 -6.62
C HIS A 385 41.94 -1.07 -5.72
N GLY A 386 42.41 -1.83 -4.70
CA GLY A 386 43.55 -1.46 -3.84
C GLY A 386 43.36 -0.17 -3.04
N SER A 387 42.15 0.32 -2.93
CA SER A 387 41.81 1.50 -2.14
C SER A 387 41.68 1.10 -0.67
N ARG A 388 42.60 1.61 0.14
CA ARG A 388 42.67 1.36 1.57
C ARG A 388 41.69 2.29 2.26
N TYR A 389 40.41 1.87 2.33
CA TYR A 389 39.50 2.48 3.28
C TYR A 389 39.90 2.00 4.66
N GLU A 390 40.16 2.91 5.58
CA GLU A 390 40.32 2.60 6.99
C GLU A 390 38.96 2.14 7.51
N LEU A 391 38.79 0.82 7.51
CA LEU A 391 37.72 0.18 8.26
C LEU A 391 37.99 0.49 9.73
N GLU A 392 37.32 1.44 10.34
CA GLU A 392 37.17 1.46 11.80
C GLU A 392 36.25 0.29 12.17
N GLU A 393 36.80 -0.91 12.17
CA GLU A 393 36.22 -2.01 12.94
C GLU A 393 36.20 -1.56 14.40
N LYS A 394 35.08 -1.07 14.87
CA LYS A 394 34.80 -1.09 16.30
C LYS A 394 34.54 -2.55 16.67
N GLU A 395 35.62 -3.29 16.92
CA GLU A 395 35.53 -4.48 17.74
C GLU A 395 34.71 -4.13 18.99
N ASN A 396 33.62 -4.82 19.16
CA ASN A 396 32.90 -4.86 20.43
C ASN A 396 33.88 -5.29 21.52
N ASN A 397 34.53 -4.32 22.14
CA ASN A 397 35.33 -4.52 23.35
C ASN A 397 34.36 -4.92 24.47
N ARG A 398 34.01 -6.21 24.54
CA ARG A 398 33.75 -6.83 25.83
C ARG A 398 35.07 -6.82 26.56
N LYS A 399 35.16 -5.96 27.56
CA LYS A 399 36.22 -6.00 28.56
C LYS A 399 36.11 -7.33 29.29
N ASP A 400 37.01 -8.24 28.96
CA ASP A 400 37.40 -9.29 29.86
C ASP A 400 38.39 -8.65 30.85
N ASP A 401 37.96 -8.37 32.06
CA ASP A 401 38.84 -8.09 33.19
C ASP A 401 39.48 -9.42 33.59
N ASP A 402 40.71 -9.62 33.10
CA ASP A 402 41.61 -10.64 33.63
C ASP A 402 42.19 -10.11 34.95
N ASP A 403 41.92 -10.81 36.03
CA ASP A 403 42.86 -10.90 37.13
C ASP A 403 42.89 -12.31 37.76
N GLU A 404 44.14 -12.76 37.90
CA GLU A 404 44.65 -14.04 38.28
C GLU A 404 44.06 -14.68 39.55
N ASP A 405 43.85 -15.98 39.59
CA ASP A 405 44.67 -16.97 40.33
C ASP A 405 43.87 -18.26 40.63
N LYS A 406 44.46 -19.36 40.12
CA LYS A 406 44.51 -20.73 40.67
C LYS A 406 43.24 -21.41 41.21
N GLU A 407 42.85 -22.52 40.63
CA GLU A 407 43.13 -23.91 41.06
C GLU A 407 42.35 -24.92 40.20
N GLU A 408 43.04 -26.01 39.88
CA GLU A 408 42.49 -27.16 39.13
C GLU A 408 41.32 -27.81 39.87
N ASP A 409 40.18 -28.00 39.16
CA ASP A 409 39.33 -29.14 39.43
C ASP A 409 38.64 -29.61 38.13
N LYS A 410 38.79 -30.90 37.86
CA LYS A 410 38.31 -31.59 36.68
C LYS A 410 36.78 -31.57 36.60
N LYS A 411 36.23 -30.98 35.54
CA LYS A 411 34.84 -31.12 35.15
C LYS A 411 34.71 -32.04 33.92
N PRO A 412 33.64 -32.85 33.83
CA PRO A 412 33.46 -33.88 32.80
C PRO A 412 33.33 -33.27 31.41
N GLU A 413 33.86 -33.95 30.42
CA GLU A 413 33.71 -33.64 28.98
C GLU A 413 32.24 -33.45 28.60
N GLU A 414 31.86 -32.26 28.24
CA GLU A 414 30.61 -31.99 27.49
C GLU A 414 30.80 -32.45 26.04
N LYS A 415 29.89 -33.29 25.61
CA LYS A 415 29.73 -33.74 24.24
C LYS A 415 29.58 -32.50 23.32
N PRO A 416 30.24 -32.43 22.14
CA PRO A 416 30.05 -31.32 21.21
C PRO A 416 28.55 -31.18 20.87
N GLU A 417 28.00 -29.99 21.04
CA GLU A 417 26.68 -29.64 20.52
C GLU A 417 26.75 -29.78 19.00
N GLU A 418 25.77 -30.50 18.44
CA GLU A 418 25.55 -30.55 17.00
C GLU A 418 25.22 -29.14 16.51
N PRO A 419 25.65 -28.73 15.30
CA PRO A 419 25.34 -27.42 14.76
C PRO A 419 23.82 -27.25 14.74
N LYS A 420 23.31 -26.16 15.32
CA LYS A 420 21.89 -25.78 15.20
C LYS A 420 21.62 -25.58 13.71
N GLU A 421 20.67 -26.34 13.17
CA GLU A 421 20.15 -26.10 11.83
C GLU A 421 19.51 -24.71 11.83
N GLU A 422 19.98 -23.83 10.96
CA GLU A 422 19.39 -22.50 10.74
C GLU A 422 18.19 -22.62 9.81
N SER A 423 17.15 -21.83 10.04
CA SER A 423 15.99 -21.80 9.16
C SER A 423 16.37 -21.17 7.80
N ILE A 424 15.78 -21.68 6.71
CA ILE A 424 15.96 -21.11 5.38
C ILE A 424 15.27 -19.75 5.20
N PHE A 425 14.30 -19.42 6.07
CA PHE A 425 13.61 -18.13 6.11
C PHE A 425 13.70 -17.54 7.52
N SER A 426 14.09 -16.29 7.62
CA SER A 426 14.28 -15.59 8.89
C SER A 426 12.98 -15.42 9.70
N ASP A 427 11.84 -15.33 9.00
CA ASP A 427 10.52 -15.16 9.57
C ASP A 427 9.75 -16.48 9.82
N VAL A 428 10.41 -17.63 9.64
CA VAL A 428 9.84 -18.96 9.90
C VAL A 428 10.77 -19.75 10.81
N ALA A 429 10.46 -19.81 12.08
CA ALA A 429 11.27 -20.57 13.04
C ALA A 429 11.24 -22.07 12.72
N ILE A 430 12.35 -22.80 12.99
CA ILE A 430 12.43 -24.25 12.73
C ILE A 430 11.37 -25.05 13.49
N ASP A 431 10.93 -24.55 14.63
CA ASP A 431 9.86 -25.12 15.45
C ASP A 431 8.45 -24.61 15.08
N ASP A 432 8.31 -23.78 14.01
CA ASP A 432 7.00 -23.37 13.48
C ASP A 432 6.24 -24.61 12.99
N PRO A 433 4.96 -24.77 13.34
CA PRO A 433 4.15 -25.93 12.90
C PRO A 433 4.08 -26.11 11.38
N ASN A 434 4.31 -25.07 10.60
CA ASN A 434 4.26 -25.09 9.15
C ASN A 434 5.66 -25.15 8.50
N TYR A 435 6.74 -25.18 9.30
CA TYR A 435 8.12 -25.10 8.80
C TYR A 435 8.40 -26.15 7.71
N ASP A 436 8.15 -27.42 8.00
CA ASP A 436 8.40 -28.51 7.05
C ASP A 436 7.60 -28.36 5.75
N ALA A 437 6.38 -27.87 5.84
CA ALA A 437 5.54 -27.62 4.68
C ALA A 437 6.08 -26.45 3.84
N ILE A 438 6.49 -25.37 4.50
CA ILE A 438 7.08 -24.19 3.86
C ILE A 438 8.39 -24.56 3.15
N VAL A 439 9.29 -25.26 3.82
CA VAL A 439 10.54 -25.76 3.22
C VAL A 439 10.24 -26.61 1.99
N LYS A 440 9.32 -27.55 2.10
CA LYS A 440 8.97 -28.46 1.02
C LYS A 440 8.40 -27.75 -0.21
N VAL A 441 7.49 -26.77 -0.03
CA VAL A 441 6.91 -26.04 -1.17
C VAL A 441 7.91 -25.11 -1.82
N PHE A 442 8.85 -24.59 -1.04
CA PHE A 442 9.97 -23.78 -1.53
C PHE A 442 10.96 -24.64 -2.35
N GLU A 443 11.43 -25.75 -1.81
CA GLU A 443 12.32 -26.70 -2.53
C GLU A 443 11.70 -27.23 -3.82
N LYS A 444 10.38 -27.41 -3.85
CA LYS A 444 9.64 -27.81 -5.05
C LYS A 444 9.47 -26.66 -6.06
N GLY A 445 9.77 -25.42 -5.68
CA GLY A 445 9.54 -24.24 -6.52
C GLY A 445 8.04 -23.96 -6.74
N TRP A 446 7.17 -24.48 -5.87
CA TRP A 446 5.73 -24.22 -5.93
C TRP A 446 5.37 -22.86 -5.34
N MET A 447 6.03 -22.52 -4.24
CA MET A 447 6.00 -21.20 -3.63
C MET A 447 7.45 -20.68 -3.48
N VAL A 448 7.61 -19.39 -3.55
CA VAL A 448 8.88 -18.70 -3.29
C VAL A 448 8.69 -17.76 -2.09
N GLY A 449 9.77 -17.30 -1.49
CA GLY A 449 9.70 -16.23 -0.50
C GLY A 449 9.14 -14.95 -1.14
N VAL A 450 8.69 -14.02 -0.33
CA VAL A 450 8.40 -12.65 -0.77
C VAL A 450 9.71 -11.89 -1.00
N SER A 451 10.77 -12.36 -0.32
CA SER A 451 12.18 -12.06 -0.61
C SER A 451 13.00 -13.34 -0.45
N GLU A 452 14.32 -13.26 -0.61
CA GLU A 452 15.20 -14.42 -0.54
C GLU A 452 15.15 -15.12 0.83
N LYS A 453 15.06 -14.37 1.91
CA LYS A 453 15.07 -14.87 3.29
C LYS A 453 13.72 -14.78 4.01
N VAL A 454 12.71 -14.17 3.41
CA VAL A 454 11.40 -13.92 4.03
C VAL A 454 10.32 -14.70 3.28
N PHE A 455 9.60 -15.56 3.99
CA PHE A 455 8.47 -16.31 3.44
C PHE A 455 7.14 -15.58 3.59
N ALA A 456 7.00 -14.71 4.58
CA ALA A 456 5.77 -14.06 5.02
C ALA A 456 4.64 -15.06 5.34
N PRO A 457 4.79 -15.92 6.37
CA PRO A 457 3.87 -17.03 6.63
C PRO A 457 2.44 -16.57 6.89
N ASN A 458 2.26 -15.38 7.47
CA ASN A 458 0.96 -14.80 7.79
C ASN A 458 0.39 -13.93 6.65
N GLY A 459 1.19 -13.66 5.62
CA GLY A 459 0.75 -12.88 4.45
C GLY A 459 -0.42 -13.56 3.72
N THR A 460 -1.41 -12.79 3.29
CA THR A 460 -2.58 -13.29 2.56
C THR A 460 -2.29 -13.45 1.07
N LEU A 461 -2.96 -14.39 0.42
CA LEU A 461 -2.78 -14.63 -1.01
C LEU A 461 -3.84 -13.90 -1.84
N THR A 462 -3.38 -13.32 -2.95
CA THR A 462 -4.31 -12.86 -4.00
C THR A 462 -4.70 -13.99 -4.95
N ARG A 463 -5.74 -13.77 -5.75
CA ARG A 463 -6.22 -14.72 -6.76
C ARG A 463 -5.16 -15.00 -7.83
N GLY A 464 -4.37 -13.97 -8.22
CA GLY A 464 -3.23 -14.12 -9.12
C GLY A 464 -2.11 -14.99 -8.53
N MET A 465 -1.80 -14.79 -7.23
CA MET A 465 -0.84 -15.63 -6.50
C MET A 465 -1.32 -17.08 -6.41
N ALA A 466 -2.58 -17.30 -6.06
CA ALA A 466 -3.16 -18.65 -5.95
C ALA A 466 -3.09 -19.40 -7.29
N ALA A 467 -3.46 -18.75 -8.40
CA ALA A 467 -3.33 -19.33 -9.74
C ALA A 467 -1.87 -19.69 -10.06
N THR A 468 -0.92 -18.81 -9.70
CA THR A 468 0.52 -19.02 -9.96
C THR A 468 1.09 -20.17 -9.15
N ILE A 469 0.70 -20.33 -7.90
CA ILE A 469 1.12 -21.44 -7.05
C ILE A 469 0.65 -22.78 -7.63
N LEU A 470 -0.61 -22.87 -8.04
CA LEU A 470 -1.16 -24.09 -8.66
C LEU A 470 -0.53 -24.38 -10.03
N TRP A 471 -0.23 -23.36 -10.81
CA TRP A 471 0.47 -23.49 -12.09
C TRP A 471 1.92 -23.98 -11.88
N ASN A 472 2.63 -23.45 -10.90
CA ASN A 472 3.97 -23.90 -10.51
C ASN A 472 3.92 -25.39 -10.09
N LYS A 473 2.94 -25.75 -9.23
CA LYS A 473 2.74 -27.14 -8.76
C LYS A 473 2.46 -28.10 -9.92
N ALA A 474 1.76 -27.62 -10.96
CA ALA A 474 1.49 -28.38 -12.19
C ALA A 474 2.69 -28.48 -13.15
N GLY A 475 3.82 -27.84 -12.83
CA GLY A 475 5.04 -27.85 -13.67
C GLY A 475 5.07 -26.77 -14.75
N LYS A 476 4.33 -25.70 -14.58
CA LYS A 476 4.28 -24.50 -15.46
C LYS A 476 3.88 -24.80 -16.90
N PRO A 477 2.78 -25.53 -17.16
CA PRO A 477 2.36 -25.82 -18.52
C PRO A 477 2.01 -24.54 -19.28
N GLU A 478 2.48 -24.41 -20.52
CA GLU A 478 2.15 -23.25 -21.35
C GLU A 478 0.68 -23.26 -21.73
N PRO A 479 -0.06 -22.14 -21.49
CA PRO A 479 -1.45 -22.04 -21.93
C PRO A 479 -1.53 -21.93 -23.46
N VAL A 480 -2.63 -22.41 -24.04
CA VAL A 480 -2.87 -22.36 -25.48
C VAL A 480 -3.33 -20.97 -25.89
N ASN A 481 -4.16 -20.31 -25.05
CA ASN A 481 -4.70 -18.99 -25.32
C ASN A 481 -4.41 -18.06 -24.13
N ALA A 482 -4.46 -16.74 -24.35
CA ALA A 482 -4.53 -15.79 -23.27
C ALA A 482 -5.87 -15.92 -22.52
N ALA A 483 -5.88 -15.55 -21.25
CA ALA A 483 -7.12 -15.45 -20.49
C ALA A 483 -8.03 -14.36 -21.11
N PRO A 484 -9.37 -14.51 -21.06
CA PRO A 484 -10.29 -13.55 -21.68
C PRO A 484 -10.45 -12.25 -20.88
N PHE A 485 -9.81 -12.13 -19.72
CA PHE A 485 -10.03 -11.06 -18.75
C PHE A 485 -9.25 -9.80 -19.12
N LEU A 486 -9.91 -8.65 -19.09
CA LEU A 486 -9.32 -7.35 -19.42
C LEU A 486 -8.36 -6.85 -18.32
N ASP A 487 -8.58 -7.27 -17.09
CA ASP A 487 -7.72 -6.97 -15.91
C ASP A 487 -6.52 -7.91 -15.76
N VAL A 488 -6.29 -8.81 -16.72
CA VAL A 488 -5.12 -9.68 -16.82
C VAL A 488 -4.32 -9.30 -18.06
N THR A 489 -3.42 -8.31 -17.90
CA THR A 489 -2.57 -7.86 -19.01
C THR A 489 -1.55 -8.93 -19.39
N ALA A 490 -1.17 -9.01 -20.67
CA ALA A 490 -0.33 -10.09 -21.18
C ALA A 490 1.11 -10.09 -20.60
N ASP A 491 1.56 -8.96 -20.08
CA ASP A 491 2.85 -8.75 -19.42
C ASP A 491 2.81 -8.96 -17.90
N ALA A 492 1.62 -9.16 -17.32
CA ALA A 492 1.49 -9.45 -15.90
C ALA A 492 2.18 -10.78 -15.54
N TRP A 493 2.90 -10.80 -14.43
CA TRP A 493 3.67 -11.97 -13.96
C TRP A 493 2.80 -13.22 -13.75
N TYR A 494 1.50 -13.03 -13.45
CA TYR A 494 0.51 -14.11 -13.29
C TYR A 494 -0.25 -14.43 -14.57
N ALA A 495 -0.06 -13.72 -15.67
CA ALA A 495 -0.89 -13.85 -16.88
C ALA A 495 -0.95 -15.29 -17.44
N LYS A 496 0.20 -15.95 -17.55
CA LYS A 496 0.25 -17.35 -18.00
C LYS A 496 -0.42 -18.31 -17.05
N ALA A 497 -0.25 -18.10 -15.76
CA ALA A 497 -0.85 -18.93 -14.72
C ALA A 497 -2.38 -18.82 -14.72
N VAL A 498 -2.90 -17.58 -14.82
CA VAL A 498 -4.34 -17.33 -14.92
C VAL A 498 -4.93 -17.92 -16.19
N ALA A 499 -4.24 -17.74 -17.34
CA ALA A 499 -4.66 -18.31 -18.61
C ALA A 499 -4.77 -19.85 -18.55
N TRP A 500 -3.73 -20.52 -18.05
CA TRP A 500 -3.74 -21.95 -17.83
C TRP A 500 -4.84 -22.40 -16.85
N ALA A 501 -4.97 -21.74 -15.72
CA ALA A 501 -5.95 -22.11 -14.72
C ALA A 501 -7.39 -21.93 -15.23
N TYR A 502 -7.64 -20.92 -16.07
CA TYR A 502 -8.91 -20.71 -16.76
C TYR A 502 -9.17 -21.82 -17.80
N GLU A 503 -8.21 -22.15 -18.66
CA GLU A 503 -8.31 -23.24 -19.64
C GLU A 503 -8.63 -24.60 -19.00
N GLN A 504 -8.05 -24.86 -17.81
CA GLN A 504 -8.31 -26.08 -17.06
C GLN A 504 -9.60 -26.04 -16.23
N GLY A 505 -10.33 -24.93 -16.23
CA GLY A 505 -11.54 -24.75 -15.42
C GLY A 505 -11.28 -24.67 -13.91
N ILE A 506 -10.03 -24.46 -13.50
CA ILE A 506 -9.62 -24.31 -12.11
C ILE A 506 -10.17 -23.00 -11.53
N VAL A 507 -10.01 -21.90 -12.30
CA VAL A 507 -10.52 -20.59 -11.95
C VAL A 507 -11.60 -20.14 -12.94
N LEU A 508 -12.45 -19.22 -12.47
CA LEU A 508 -13.39 -18.46 -13.28
C LEU A 508 -13.20 -16.97 -12.95
N GLY A 509 -13.57 -16.08 -13.87
CA GLY A 509 -13.71 -14.68 -13.58
C GLY A 509 -14.93 -14.41 -12.70
N TYR A 510 -15.04 -13.20 -12.19
CA TYR A 510 -16.28 -12.69 -11.60
C TYR A 510 -17.35 -12.55 -12.69
N ASP A 511 -16.89 -12.18 -13.89
CA ASP A 511 -17.67 -12.13 -15.11
C ASP A 511 -16.81 -12.53 -16.32
N ALA A 512 -17.27 -12.23 -17.56
CA ALA A 512 -16.59 -12.63 -18.79
C ALA A 512 -15.27 -11.85 -19.03
N GLU A 513 -15.09 -10.71 -18.40
CA GLU A 513 -14.00 -9.76 -18.65
C GLU A 513 -13.13 -9.48 -17.41
N THR A 514 -13.60 -9.85 -16.21
CA THR A 514 -12.97 -9.53 -14.93
C THR A 514 -12.54 -10.77 -14.16
N PHE A 515 -11.25 -10.88 -13.85
CA PHE A 515 -10.69 -11.95 -13.02
C PHE A 515 -10.52 -11.56 -11.56
N GLY A 516 -10.14 -10.31 -11.27
CA GLY A 516 -9.78 -9.81 -9.96
C GLY A 516 -8.42 -10.38 -9.48
N PRO A 517 -7.30 -10.20 -10.20
CA PRO A 517 -6.02 -10.84 -9.87
C PRO A 517 -5.45 -10.42 -8.53
N ASN A 518 -5.78 -9.22 -8.08
CA ASN A 518 -5.30 -8.64 -6.83
C ASN A 518 -6.23 -8.86 -5.64
N ASP A 519 -7.43 -9.44 -5.86
CA ASP A 519 -8.36 -9.72 -4.78
C ASP A 519 -7.89 -10.91 -3.93
N PHE A 520 -8.06 -10.84 -2.63
CA PHE A 520 -7.68 -11.92 -1.74
C PHE A 520 -8.54 -13.18 -1.96
N VAL A 521 -7.89 -14.32 -1.84
CA VAL A 521 -8.55 -15.63 -1.92
C VAL A 521 -8.80 -16.16 -0.51
N THR A 522 -10.03 -16.61 -0.25
CA THR A 522 -10.33 -17.27 1.03
C THR A 522 -9.81 -18.71 1.04
N THR A 523 -9.65 -19.28 2.25
CA THR A 523 -9.26 -20.69 2.42
C THR A 523 -10.18 -21.64 1.66
N GLU A 524 -11.49 -21.38 1.67
CA GLU A 524 -12.47 -22.17 0.93
C GLU A 524 -12.30 -22.03 -0.58
N GLN A 525 -12.08 -20.80 -1.09
CA GLN A 525 -11.86 -20.58 -2.51
C GLN A 525 -10.57 -21.27 -2.99
N PHE A 526 -9.49 -21.18 -2.20
CA PHE A 526 -8.25 -21.87 -2.52
C PHE A 526 -8.41 -23.40 -2.52
N THR A 527 -9.13 -23.96 -1.55
CA THR A 527 -9.41 -25.40 -1.53
C THR A 527 -10.19 -25.85 -2.77
N ILE A 528 -11.18 -25.05 -3.22
CA ILE A 528 -11.91 -25.31 -4.46
C ILE A 528 -10.98 -25.29 -5.69
N MET A 529 -10.08 -24.32 -5.76
CA MET A 529 -9.10 -24.24 -6.83
C MET A 529 -8.13 -25.42 -6.81
N LEU A 530 -7.65 -25.81 -5.62
CA LEU A 530 -6.76 -26.94 -5.43
C LEU A 530 -7.43 -28.27 -5.84
N ASP A 531 -8.64 -28.54 -5.36
CA ASP A 531 -9.41 -29.74 -5.72
C ASP A 531 -9.60 -29.86 -7.23
N LYS A 532 -9.97 -28.75 -7.89
CA LYS A 532 -10.10 -28.73 -9.35
C LYS A 532 -8.78 -28.98 -10.06
N SER A 533 -7.67 -28.41 -9.56
CA SER A 533 -6.33 -28.62 -10.14
C SER A 533 -5.88 -30.08 -10.03
N GLU A 534 -6.37 -30.81 -9.04
CA GLU A 534 -6.11 -32.23 -8.81
C GLU A 534 -7.17 -33.15 -9.44
N GLY A 535 -8.12 -32.61 -10.20
CA GLY A 535 -9.21 -33.38 -10.83
C GLY A 535 -10.26 -33.91 -9.86
N LYS A 536 -10.31 -33.37 -8.65
CA LYS A 536 -11.32 -33.69 -7.65
C LYS A 536 -12.59 -32.88 -7.84
N THR A 537 -13.71 -33.36 -7.31
CA THR A 537 -14.96 -32.58 -7.26
C THR A 537 -14.93 -31.75 -5.96
N PRO A 538 -14.86 -30.43 -6.02
CA PRO A 538 -14.84 -29.62 -4.81
C PRO A 538 -16.18 -29.63 -4.09
N ALA A 539 -16.15 -29.36 -2.78
CA ALA A 539 -17.35 -29.08 -2.01
C ALA A 539 -18.07 -27.83 -2.55
N PRO A 540 -19.40 -27.72 -2.40
CA PRO A 540 -20.12 -26.50 -2.73
C PRO A 540 -19.60 -25.31 -1.92
N TYR A 541 -19.45 -24.15 -2.56
CA TYR A 541 -19.04 -22.91 -1.89
C TYR A 541 -20.09 -22.49 -0.84
N ALA A 542 -19.66 -22.41 0.42
CA ALA A 542 -20.53 -22.04 1.54
C ALA A 542 -20.39 -20.58 1.94
N GLY A 543 -19.24 -19.97 1.70
CA GLY A 543 -18.91 -18.60 2.08
C GLY A 543 -18.51 -18.45 3.55
N GLY A 544 -17.96 -17.29 3.89
CA GLY A 544 -17.61 -16.93 5.28
C GLY A 544 -16.27 -17.48 5.79
N ALA A 545 -15.44 -18.09 4.94
CA ALA A 545 -14.09 -18.48 5.28
C ALA A 545 -13.14 -17.27 5.36
N SER A 546 -12.11 -17.35 6.21
CA SER A 546 -11.05 -16.33 6.30
C SER A 546 -10.15 -16.32 5.06
N ASN A 547 -9.41 -15.24 4.85
CA ASN A 547 -8.40 -15.16 3.82
C ASN A 547 -7.33 -16.26 4.02
N ALA A 548 -6.87 -16.83 2.91
CA ALA A 548 -5.83 -17.86 2.93
C ALA A 548 -4.47 -17.22 3.18
N THR A 549 -3.77 -17.66 4.22
CA THR A 549 -2.39 -17.23 4.48
C THR A 549 -1.40 -18.11 3.73
N ARG A 550 -0.19 -17.59 3.50
CA ARG A 550 0.88 -18.30 2.79
C ARG A 550 1.29 -19.58 3.52
N ALA A 551 1.38 -19.56 4.86
CA ALA A 551 1.67 -20.75 5.65
C ALA A 551 0.57 -21.80 5.55
N TRP A 552 -0.69 -21.40 5.63
CA TRP A 552 -1.82 -22.31 5.48
C TRP A 552 -1.81 -22.97 4.08
N VAL A 553 -1.62 -22.16 3.02
CA VAL A 553 -1.53 -22.69 1.65
C VAL A 553 -0.34 -23.64 1.49
N ALA A 554 0.82 -23.31 2.05
CA ALA A 554 1.97 -24.22 2.04
C ALA A 554 1.62 -25.59 2.67
N SER A 555 0.90 -25.59 3.79
CA SER A 555 0.46 -26.82 4.47
C SER A 555 -0.55 -27.64 3.66
N GLU A 556 -1.46 -26.97 2.92
CA GLU A 556 -2.46 -27.64 2.09
C GLU A 556 -1.88 -28.31 0.84
N ILE A 557 -0.82 -27.75 0.27
CA ILE A 557 -0.25 -28.25 -0.99
C ILE A 557 1.03 -29.10 -0.80
N ALA A 558 1.63 -29.08 0.40
CA ALA A 558 2.84 -29.85 0.74
C ALA A 558 2.53 -31.35 0.89
#